data_e5021e619e3c177132ae0de7c978a7df
#
_entry.id   e5021e619e3c177132ae0de7c978a7df
#
_cell.length_a   1.000
_cell.length_b   1.000
_cell.length_c   1.000
_cell.angle_alpha   90.00
_cell.angle_beta   90.00
_cell.angle_gamma   90.00
#
_symmetry.space_group_name_H-M   'P 1'
#
loop_
_entity.id
_entity.type
_entity.pdbx_description
1 polymer ?
#
loop_
_entity_poly.entity_id
_entity_poly.type
_entity_poly.pdbx_seq_one_letter_code
_entity_poly.pdbx_strand_id
1 'polypeptide(L)'
;MREKYLYQQKVRIEEISSRGIKAGEYTETREIIFTPNGGREEKLVGKPSSSLVRLILTEEDFRDLREIQPLLLTKDRLWLYASTFRGEETVQNTDCWVLEIKPRQLLDGQRLFQGLLWIAKDDFSVVQSEGQAVPEILGTKKENLFPRFRTVRHRMPDGYWFPVLTVADDTLPFRNGALRLRMRVEYANYQKFGSDTVIRFDQPPPEEKKP
;
A
#
# COMPACT_ATOMS: atom_id res chain seq x y z
N MET A 1 -12.21 9.55 -7.20
CA MET A 1 -12.00 10.61 -6.18
C MET A 1 -10.56 10.77 -5.73
N ARG A 2 -9.76 9.69 -5.61
CA ARG A 2 -8.30 9.80 -5.37
C ARG A 2 -7.57 10.55 -6.49
N GLU A 3 -8.11 10.55 -7.68
CA GLU A 3 -7.63 11.25 -8.89
C GLU A 3 -7.44 12.77 -8.73
N LYS A 4 -7.81 13.30 -7.56
CA LYS A 4 -7.66 14.73 -7.21
C LYS A 4 -6.60 14.99 -6.15
N TYR A 5 -5.81 13.98 -5.78
CA TYR A 5 -4.82 14.09 -4.71
C TYR A 5 -3.44 13.66 -5.15
N LEU A 6 -2.46 14.41 -4.71
CA LEU A 6 -1.04 14.05 -4.66
C LEU A 6 -0.74 13.65 -3.21
N TYR A 7 0.14 12.68 -3.02
CA TYR A 7 0.65 12.33 -1.70
C TYR A 7 2.05 11.70 -1.79
N GLN A 8 2.75 11.69 -0.67
CA GLN A 8 4.02 10.97 -0.54
C GLN A 8 3.80 9.62 0.12
N GLN A 9 4.47 8.61 -0.41
CA GLN A 9 4.54 7.26 0.15
C GLN A 9 5.98 6.96 0.52
N LYS A 10 6.24 6.70 1.81
CA LYS A 10 7.54 6.26 2.31
C LYS A 10 7.48 4.82 2.74
N VAL A 11 8.27 3.97 2.08
CA VAL A 11 8.36 2.53 2.35
C VAL A 11 9.63 2.25 3.13
N ARG A 12 9.50 1.42 4.18
CA ARG A 12 10.62 0.81 4.92
C ARG A 12 10.32 -0.66 5.11
N ILE A 13 11.27 -1.52 4.72
CA ILE A 13 11.22 -2.97 4.93
C ILE A 13 12.50 -3.37 5.66
N GLU A 14 12.36 -4.05 6.78
CA GLU A 14 13.49 -4.50 7.61
C GLU A 14 13.53 -6.03 7.66
N GLU A 15 14.70 -6.59 7.47
CA GLU A 15 15.00 -7.98 7.82
C GLU A 15 15.34 -8.08 9.29
N ILE A 16 14.69 -9.00 10.00
CA ILE A 16 14.92 -9.23 11.41
C ILE A 16 15.60 -10.58 11.59
N SER A 17 16.77 -10.55 12.23
CA SER A 17 17.54 -11.77 12.54
C SER A 17 16.81 -12.64 13.56
N SER A 18 17.26 -13.89 13.74
CA SER A 18 16.77 -14.81 14.77
C SER A 18 16.92 -14.27 16.20
N ARG A 19 17.84 -13.31 16.41
CA ARG A 19 18.03 -12.61 17.70
C ARG A 19 17.10 -11.40 17.87
N GLY A 20 16.18 -11.13 16.92
CA GLY A 20 15.29 -9.98 16.98
C GLY A 20 15.93 -8.64 16.60
N ILE A 21 17.15 -8.64 16.08
CA ILE A 21 17.91 -7.45 15.70
C ILE A 21 17.76 -7.22 14.20
N LYS A 22 17.67 -5.95 13.78
CA LYS A 22 17.66 -5.56 12.37
C LYS A 22 18.96 -6.01 11.69
N ALA A 23 18.84 -6.82 10.65
CA ALA A 23 19.96 -7.35 9.85
C ALA A 23 20.19 -6.54 8.57
N GLY A 24 19.13 -5.97 8.01
CA GLY A 24 19.18 -5.14 6.82
C GLY A 24 17.89 -4.37 6.65
N GLU A 25 17.89 -3.38 5.77
CA GLU A 25 16.68 -2.62 5.45
C GLU A 25 16.66 -2.13 4.00
N TYR A 26 15.44 -1.93 3.52
CA TYR A 26 15.14 -1.20 2.29
C TYR A 26 14.33 0.05 2.62
N THR A 27 14.65 1.17 1.98
CA THR A 27 13.87 2.40 2.09
C THR A 27 13.72 3.08 0.75
N GLU A 28 12.51 3.58 0.47
CA GLU A 28 12.24 4.49 -0.65
C GLU A 28 11.17 5.51 -0.28
N THR A 29 11.16 6.62 -1.00
CA THR A 29 10.09 7.61 -0.95
C THR A 29 9.64 7.92 -2.36
N ARG A 30 8.32 7.93 -2.58
CA ARG A 30 7.70 8.28 -3.87
C ARG A 30 6.66 9.36 -3.68
N GLU A 31 6.57 10.24 -4.64
CA GLU A 31 5.39 11.05 -4.87
C GLU A 31 4.44 10.31 -5.79
N ILE A 32 3.17 10.23 -5.38
CA ILE A 32 2.12 9.57 -6.13
C ILE A 32 1.18 10.66 -6.65
N ILE A 33 1.01 10.69 -7.95
CA ILE A 33 0.20 11.70 -8.66
C ILE A 33 -0.84 10.96 -9.49
N PHE A 34 -2.08 11.42 -9.42
CA PHE A 34 -3.12 10.95 -10.33
C PHE A 34 -3.30 11.95 -11.45
N THR A 35 -3.20 11.47 -12.68
CA THR A 35 -3.42 12.30 -13.88
C THR A 35 -4.91 12.56 -14.10
N PRO A 36 -5.28 13.65 -14.80
CA PRO A 36 -6.68 13.95 -15.14
C PRO A 36 -7.40 12.81 -15.89
N ASN A 37 -6.65 11.96 -16.56
CA ASN A 37 -7.17 10.80 -17.31
C ASN A 37 -7.33 9.54 -16.45
N GLY A 38 -7.20 9.64 -15.12
CA GLY A 38 -7.32 8.53 -14.18
C GLY A 38 -6.06 7.65 -14.10
N GLY A 39 -4.97 8.01 -14.80
CA GLY A 39 -3.69 7.34 -14.67
C GLY A 39 -3.02 7.62 -13.32
N ARG A 40 -2.11 6.74 -12.92
CA ARG A 40 -1.27 6.90 -11.74
C ARG A 40 0.17 7.03 -12.18
N GLU A 41 0.82 8.12 -11.81
CA GLU A 41 2.23 8.36 -12.01
C GLU A 41 2.96 8.33 -10.68
N GLU A 42 4.18 7.83 -10.69
CA GLU A 42 5.03 7.71 -9.51
C GLU A 42 6.39 8.33 -9.79
N LYS A 43 6.81 9.23 -8.93
CA LYS A 43 8.13 9.86 -9.00
C LYS A 43 8.93 9.51 -7.75
N LEU A 44 10.13 8.96 -7.92
CA LEU A 44 11.07 8.76 -6.81
C LEU A 44 11.52 10.09 -6.23
N VAL A 45 11.49 10.21 -4.90
CA VAL A 45 12.04 11.33 -4.15
C VAL A 45 13.36 10.88 -3.54
N GLY A 46 14.45 11.25 -4.16
CA GLY A 46 15.79 10.77 -3.80
C GLY A 46 16.09 9.38 -4.37
N LYS A 47 17.15 8.76 -3.86
CA LYS A 47 17.56 7.41 -4.29
C LYS A 47 17.05 6.38 -3.28
N PRO A 48 16.47 5.24 -3.73
CA PRO A 48 16.22 4.11 -2.86
C PRO A 48 17.53 3.62 -2.23
N SER A 49 17.45 3.15 -1.00
CA SER A 49 18.58 2.56 -0.28
C SER A 49 18.24 1.13 0.11
N SER A 50 19.17 0.22 -0.09
CA SER A 50 19.03 -1.19 0.30
C SER A 50 20.30 -1.70 0.95
N SER A 51 20.16 -2.27 2.14
CA SER A 51 21.14 -3.08 2.84
C SER A 51 20.58 -4.47 3.16
N LEU A 52 19.52 -4.90 2.45
CA LEU A 52 18.92 -6.22 2.61
C LEU A 52 19.96 -7.31 2.30
N VAL A 53 19.94 -8.38 3.09
CA VAL A 53 20.93 -9.47 3.02
C VAL A 53 20.34 -10.70 2.34
N ARG A 54 19.10 -11.08 2.70
CA ARG A 54 18.45 -12.31 2.23
C ARG A 54 17.27 -12.02 1.31
N LEU A 55 16.51 -10.96 1.58
CA LEU A 55 15.32 -10.58 0.81
C LEU A 55 15.74 -9.90 -0.49
N ILE A 56 15.25 -10.41 -1.59
CA ILE A 56 15.36 -9.78 -2.91
C ILE A 56 13.96 -9.30 -3.27
N LEU A 57 13.77 -7.99 -3.30
CA LEU A 57 12.50 -7.40 -3.71
C LEU A 57 12.31 -7.55 -5.21
N THR A 58 11.15 -8.04 -5.61
CA THR A 58 10.75 -8.27 -7.00
C THR A 58 9.78 -7.19 -7.49
N GLU A 59 9.53 -7.12 -8.79
CA GLU A 59 8.50 -6.24 -9.34
C GLU A 59 7.09 -6.59 -8.82
N GLU A 60 6.85 -7.86 -8.51
CA GLU A 60 5.61 -8.30 -7.87
C GLU A 60 5.45 -7.73 -6.47
N ASP A 61 6.54 -7.69 -5.66
CA ASP A 61 6.52 -7.07 -4.33
C ASP A 61 6.18 -5.58 -4.42
N PHE A 62 6.81 -4.87 -5.36
CA PHE A 62 6.50 -3.45 -5.59
C PHE A 62 5.07 -3.23 -6.09
N ARG A 63 4.53 -4.14 -6.89
CA ARG A 63 3.13 -4.09 -7.32
C ARG A 63 2.18 -4.27 -6.13
N ASP A 64 2.46 -5.22 -5.24
CA ASP A 64 1.65 -5.42 -4.04
C ASP A 64 1.67 -4.18 -3.12
N LEU A 65 2.83 -3.55 -2.97
CA LEU A 65 2.97 -2.27 -2.25
C LEU A 65 2.11 -1.15 -2.88
N ARG A 66 1.99 -1.13 -4.20
CA ARG A 66 1.26 -0.09 -4.93
C ARG A 66 -0.25 -0.33 -5.00
N GLU A 67 -0.67 -1.58 -5.18
CA GLU A 67 -2.04 -1.92 -5.56
C GLU A 67 -2.82 -2.62 -4.45
N ILE A 68 -2.18 -3.51 -3.70
CA ILE A 68 -2.86 -4.35 -2.72
C ILE A 68 -2.92 -3.68 -1.35
N GLN A 69 -1.82 -3.10 -0.87
CA GLN A 69 -1.78 -2.49 0.46
C GLN A 69 -2.71 -1.30 0.65
N PRO A 70 -2.78 -0.33 -0.28
CA PRO A 70 -3.72 0.78 -0.14
C PRO A 70 -5.17 0.38 -0.37
N LEU A 71 -5.42 -0.86 -0.74
CA LEU A 71 -6.71 -1.48 -1.06
C LEU A 71 -7.72 -0.49 -1.67
N LEU A 72 -7.75 -0.46 -2.99
CA LEU A 72 -8.70 0.32 -3.77
C LEU A 72 -9.92 -0.54 -4.07
N LEU A 73 -10.83 -0.65 -3.12
CA LEU A 73 -12.09 -1.34 -3.33
C LEU A 73 -13.09 -0.39 -4.02
N THR A 74 -13.07 -0.39 -5.33
CA THR A 74 -14.00 0.39 -6.15
C THR A 74 -15.25 -0.45 -6.49
N LYS A 75 -16.38 0.21 -6.83
CA LYS A 75 -17.64 -0.48 -7.12
C LYS A 75 -17.50 -1.54 -8.22
N ASP A 76 -16.69 -1.25 -9.23
CA ASP A 76 -16.37 -2.15 -10.33
C ASP A 76 -15.53 -3.38 -9.95
N ARG A 77 -14.93 -3.38 -8.76
CA ARG A 77 -14.13 -4.50 -8.24
C ARG A 77 -14.84 -5.30 -7.13
N LEU A 78 -15.95 -4.82 -6.60
CA LEU A 78 -16.67 -5.52 -5.51
C LEU A 78 -17.10 -6.94 -5.89
N TRP A 79 -17.48 -7.16 -7.14
CA TRP A 79 -17.89 -8.47 -7.63
C TRP A 79 -16.79 -9.55 -7.60
N LEU A 80 -15.51 -9.12 -7.54
CA LEU A 80 -14.37 -10.04 -7.42
C LEU A 80 -14.33 -10.76 -6.06
N TYR A 81 -15.05 -10.23 -5.06
CA TYR A 81 -14.96 -10.68 -3.68
C TYR A 81 -16.25 -11.33 -3.19
N ALA A 82 -16.10 -12.36 -2.37
CA ALA A 82 -17.12 -12.81 -1.44
C ALA A 82 -16.87 -12.10 -0.10
N SER A 83 -17.95 -11.69 0.56
CA SER A 83 -17.89 -11.05 1.88
C SER A 83 -18.70 -11.86 2.91
N THR A 84 -18.20 -11.89 4.14
CA THR A 84 -18.87 -12.50 5.29
C THR A 84 -18.84 -11.50 6.43
N PHE A 85 -19.99 -11.22 7.03
CA PHE A 85 -20.11 -10.39 8.22
C PHE A 85 -19.49 -11.12 9.43
N ARG A 86 -18.63 -10.42 10.19
CA ARG A 86 -17.92 -10.95 11.35
C ARG A 86 -18.32 -10.30 12.66
N GLY A 87 -19.03 -9.22 12.61
CA GLY A 87 -19.48 -8.48 13.80
C GLY A 87 -19.30 -6.98 13.67
N GLU A 88 -19.28 -6.32 14.80
CA GLU A 88 -19.14 -4.86 14.90
C GLU A 88 -18.03 -4.51 15.88
N GLU A 89 -17.26 -3.50 15.56
CA GLU A 89 -16.19 -2.97 16.42
C GLU A 89 -16.09 -1.46 16.28
N THR A 90 -15.62 -0.78 17.34
CA THR A 90 -15.28 0.64 17.28
C THR A 90 -13.80 0.79 17.04
N VAL A 91 -13.39 1.41 15.95
CA VAL A 91 -12.00 1.67 15.54
C VAL A 91 -11.80 3.16 15.34
N GLN A 92 -10.79 3.76 15.98
CA GLN A 92 -10.51 5.21 15.89
C GLN A 92 -11.75 6.08 16.20
N ASN A 93 -12.52 5.73 17.24
CA ASN A 93 -13.80 6.38 17.60
C ASN A 93 -14.86 6.34 16.49
N THR A 94 -14.79 5.38 15.58
CA THR A 94 -15.76 5.18 14.52
C THR A 94 -16.38 3.80 14.66
N ASP A 95 -17.70 3.74 14.70
CA ASP A 95 -18.44 2.48 14.74
C ASP A 95 -18.39 1.81 13.36
N CYS A 96 -17.94 0.56 13.34
CA CYS A 96 -17.67 -0.17 12.12
C CYS A 96 -18.40 -1.51 12.08
N TRP A 97 -18.77 -1.92 10.87
CA TRP A 97 -19.00 -3.33 10.57
C TRP A 97 -17.67 -3.99 10.21
N VAL A 98 -17.45 -5.20 10.71
CA VAL A 98 -16.30 -6.03 10.35
C VAL A 98 -16.72 -7.03 9.29
N LEU A 99 -16.13 -6.93 8.11
CA LEU A 99 -16.35 -7.83 6.99
C LEU A 99 -15.06 -8.60 6.69
N GLU A 100 -15.16 -9.92 6.64
CA GLU A 100 -14.13 -10.73 6.00
C GLU A 100 -14.38 -10.75 4.49
N ILE A 101 -13.35 -10.43 3.70
CA ILE A 101 -13.40 -10.53 2.24
C ILE A 101 -12.37 -11.53 1.73
N LYS A 102 -12.73 -12.25 0.70
CA LYS A 102 -11.86 -13.17 -0.04
C LYS A 102 -12.20 -13.14 -1.52
N PRO A 103 -11.22 -13.28 -2.42
CA PRO A 103 -11.50 -13.42 -3.85
C PRO A 103 -12.46 -14.59 -4.11
N ARG A 104 -13.43 -14.38 -5.01
CA ARG A 104 -14.31 -15.47 -5.50
C ARG A 104 -13.55 -16.45 -6.38
N GLN A 105 -12.61 -15.92 -7.15
CA GLN A 105 -11.74 -16.65 -8.05
C GLN A 105 -10.42 -15.92 -8.17
N LEU A 106 -9.33 -16.64 -8.34
CA LEU A 106 -8.01 -16.10 -8.66
C LEU A 106 -7.67 -16.56 -10.08
N LEU A 107 -7.43 -15.61 -10.95
CA LEU A 107 -6.97 -15.84 -12.32
C LEU A 107 -5.45 -15.78 -12.40
N ASP A 108 -4.86 -16.46 -13.37
CA ASP A 108 -3.41 -16.44 -13.58
C ASP A 108 -2.89 -15.02 -13.72
N GLY A 109 -1.81 -14.69 -12.99
CA GLY A 109 -1.22 -13.37 -12.94
C GLY A 109 -2.00 -12.31 -12.15
N GLN A 110 -3.15 -12.69 -11.56
CA GLN A 110 -3.94 -11.78 -10.73
C GLN A 110 -3.55 -11.91 -9.26
N ARG A 111 -3.31 -10.76 -8.62
CA ARG A 111 -3.13 -10.64 -7.18
C ARG A 111 -4.28 -9.83 -6.61
N LEU A 112 -4.89 -10.33 -5.55
CA LEU A 112 -6.01 -9.68 -4.88
C LEU A 112 -5.79 -9.67 -3.36
N PHE A 113 -6.54 -8.84 -2.65
CA PHE A 113 -6.51 -8.79 -1.20
C PHE A 113 -7.42 -9.87 -0.61
N GLN A 114 -7.00 -10.45 0.52
CA GLN A 114 -7.82 -11.31 1.37
C GLN A 114 -7.63 -10.91 2.82
N GLY A 115 -8.72 -10.70 3.57
CA GLY A 115 -8.64 -10.33 4.98
C GLY A 115 -9.90 -9.66 5.52
N LEU A 116 -9.71 -8.87 6.58
CA LEU A 116 -10.76 -8.14 7.28
C LEU A 116 -10.80 -6.68 6.85
N LEU A 117 -12.00 -6.14 6.77
CA LEU A 117 -12.27 -4.72 6.55
C LEU A 117 -13.15 -4.20 7.67
N TRP A 118 -12.78 -3.06 8.23
CA TRP A 118 -13.61 -2.26 9.13
C TRP A 118 -14.25 -1.15 8.31
N ILE A 119 -15.57 -1.22 8.20
CA ILE A 119 -16.38 -0.31 7.36
C ILE A 119 -17.17 0.61 8.28
N ALA A 120 -16.93 1.92 8.19
CA ALA A 120 -17.68 2.92 8.95
C ALA A 120 -19.17 2.82 8.68
N LYS A 121 -19.99 2.87 9.75
CA LYS A 121 -21.46 2.73 9.64
C LYS A 121 -22.12 3.99 9.08
N ASP A 122 -21.48 5.16 9.20
CA ASP A 122 -22.02 6.44 8.79
C ASP A 122 -21.88 6.73 7.29
N ASP A 123 -20.76 6.30 6.68
CA ASP A 123 -20.45 6.65 5.29
C ASP A 123 -19.99 5.47 4.41
N PHE A 124 -19.99 4.25 4.96
CA PHE A 124 -19.58 3.01 4.30
C PHE A 124 -18.12 3.01 3.80
N SER A 125 -17.29 3.87 4.37
CA SER A 125 -15.87 3.94 4.02
C SER A 125 -15.05 2.88 4.75
N VAL A 126 -13.96 2.44 4.13
CA VAL A 126 -12.99 1.56 4.79
C VAL A 126 -12.15 2.39 5.75
N VAL A 127 -12.25 2.11 7.05
CA VAL A 127 -11.46 2.73 8.13
C VAL A 127 -10.14 2.03 8.33
N GLN A 128 -10.18 0.70 8.30
CA GLN A 128 -9.01 -0.17 8.48
C GLN A 128 -9.15 -1.43 7.62
N SER A 129 -8.02 -1.96 7.20
CA SER A 129 -7.95 -3.29 6.58
C SER A 129 -6.80 -4.09 7.20
N GLU A 130 -6.99 -5.41 7.37
CA GLU A 130 -5.96 -6.33 7.82
C GLU A 130 -6.03 -7.63 7.03
N GLY A 131 -4.92 -8.00 6.37
CA GLY A 131 -4.91 -9.18 5.52
C GLY A 131 -3.62 -9.32 4.73
N GLN A 132 -3.70 -9.99 3.61
CA GLN A 132 -2.55 -10.29 2.76
C GLN A 132 -2.91 -10.26 1.27
N ALA A 133 -1.90 -10.22 0.43
CA ALA A 133 -2.04 -10.43 -1.01
C ALA A 133 -2.11 -11.92 -1.34
N VAL A 134 -3.05 -12.34 -2.19
CA VAL A 134 -3.23 -13.72 -2.63
C VAL A 134 -3.30 -13.82 -4.16
N PRO A 135 -2.87 -14.94 -4.77
CA PRO A 135 -2.22 -16.10 -4.15
C PRO A 135 -0.76 -15.81 -3.74
N GLU A 136 -0.24 -16.57 -2.79
CA GLU A 136 1.20 -16.64 -2.57
C GLU A 136 1.85 -17.29 -3.79
N ILE A 137 2.95 -16.74 -4.30
CA ILE A 137 3.67 -17.29 -5.44
C ILE A 137 4.81 -18.14 -4.92
N LEU A 138 4.64 -19.44 -4.99
CA LEU A 138 5.59 -20.48 -4.56
C LEU A 138 6.24 -21.15 -5.78
N GLY A 139 6.73 -20.39 -6.74
CA GLY A 139 7.32 -20.94 -7.96
C GLY A 139 8.74 -21.53 -7.77
N THR A 140 9.20 -22.38 -8.68
CA THR A 140 10.58 -22.93 -8.66
C THR A 140 11.64 -21.87 -8.92
N LYS A 141 11.29 -20.81 -9.64
CA LYS A 141 12.21 -19.73 -10.06
C LYS A 141 11.93 -18.39 -9.34
N LYS A 142 10.73 -18.21 -8.75
CA LYS A 142 10.34 -17.00 -8.08
C LYS A 142 9.48 -17.35 -6.87
N GLU A 143 9.82 -16.76 -5.74
CA GLU A 143 8.98 -16.74 -4.55
C GLU A 143 8.53 -15.30 -4.35
N ASN A 144 7.23 -15.09 -4.25
CA ASN A 144 6.67 -13.83 -3.80
C ASN A 144 5.73 -14.15 -2.63
N LEU A 145 6.29 -14.09 -1.43
CA LEU A 145 5.59 -14.20 -0.17
C LEU A 145 5.47 -12.79 0.40
N PHE A 146 4.25 -12.32 0.54
CA PHE A 146 3.99 -10.99 1.08
C PHE A 146 3.49 -11.09 2.52
N PRO A 147 4.02 -10.28 3.45
CA PRO A 147 3.62 -10.37 4.85
C PRO A 147 2.16 -9.95 5.03
N ARG A 148 1.50 -10.53 6.04
CA ARG A 148 0.21 -10.06 6.50
C ARG A 148 0.37 -8.64 7.04
N PHE A 149 -0.47 -7.72 6.59
CA PHE A 149 -0.35 -6.30 6.91
C PHE A 149 -1.67 -5.72 7.41
N ARG A 150 -1.55 -4.60 8.15
CA ARG A 150 -2.66 -3.76 8.56
C ARG A 150 -2.48 -2.36 7.98
N THR A 151 -3.52 -1.83 7.36
CA THR A 151 -3.57 -0.45 6.86
C THR A 151 -4.61 0.34 7.62
N VAL A 152 -4.19 1.44 8.20
CA VAL A 152 -5.02 2.40 8.93
C VAL A 152 -5.28 3.60 8.02
N ARG A 153 -6.53 4.11 8.05
CA ARG A 153 -6.96 5.30 7.31
C ARG A 153 -7.43 6.37 8.26
N HIS A 154 -7.25 7.62 7.86
CA HIS A 154 -7.84 8.76 8.56
C HIS A 154 -8.83 9.49 7.64
N ARG A 155 -9.85 10.07 8.26
CA ARG A 155 -10.81 10.92 7.59
C ARG A 155 -10.20 12.30 7.39
N MET A 156 -10.12 12.75 6.15
CA MET A 156 -9.62 14.07 5.81
C MET A 156 -10.71 15.14 6.05
N PRO A 157 -10.36 16.43 6.11
CA PRO A 157 -11.34 17.51 6.34
C PRO A 157 -12.49 17.57 5.34
N ASP A 158 -12.27 17.07 4.12
CA ASP A 158 -13.31 16.97 3.07
C ASP A 158 -14.14 15.68 3.13
N GLY A 159 -13.99 14.91 4.22
CA GLY A 159 -14.81 13.74 4.54
C GLY A 159 -14.30 12.41 3.95
N TYR A 160 -13.28 12.41 3.12
CA TYR A 160 -12.74 11.17 2.52
C TYR A 160 -11.71 10.48 3.41
N TRP A 161 -11.70 9.14 3.39
CA TRP A 161 -10.74 8.33 4.13
C TRP A 161 -9.54 7.95 3.26
N PHE A 162 -8.35 8.30 3.73
CA PHE A 162 -7.09 7.97 3.06
C PHE A 162 -6.18 7.15 3.96
N PRO A 163 -5.39 6.20 3.40
CA PRO A 163 -4.38 5.49 4.17
C PRO A 163 -3.37 6.48 4.76
N VAL A 164 -2.98 6.26 6.01
CA VAL A 164 -1.93 7.03 6.69
C VAL A 164 -0.77 6.15 7.08
N LEU A 165 -1.03 4.87 7.34
CA LEU A 165 -0.03 3.93 7.79
C LEU A 165 -0.39 2.51 7.39
N THR A 166 0.58 1.77 6.85
CA THR A 166 0.55 0.31 6.72
C THR A 166 1.70 -0.27 7.51
N VAL A 167 1.42 -1.32 8.29
CA VAL A 167 2.43 -2.05 9.07
C VAL A 167 2.28 -3.55 8.88
N ALA A 168 3.42 -4.25 8.93
CA ALA A 168 3.49 -5.69 9.03
C ALA A 168 4.66 -6.10 9.94
N ASP A 169 4.51 -7.20 10.66
CA ASP A 169 5.60 -7.91 11.36
C ASP A 169 5.25 -9.40 11.25
N ASP A 170 5.93 -10.08 10.34
CA ASP A 170 5.56 -11.45 9.96
C ASP A 170 6.82 -12.28 9.69
N THR A 171 6.66 -13.61 9.77
CA THR A 171 7.73 -14.57 9.46
C THR A 171 7.33 -15.39 8.25
N LEU A 172 7.95 -15.13 7.12
CA LEU A 172 7.63 -15.77 5.86
C LEU A 172 8.48 -17.02 5.64
N PRO A 173 7.86 -18.14 5.24
CA PRO A 173 8.52 -19.44 5.09
C PRO A 173 9.19 -19.58 3.70
N PHE A 174 10.20 -18.77 3.41
CA PHE A 174 10.98 -18.92 2.17
C PHE A 174 11.69 -20.28 2.10
N ARG A 175 11.96 -20.77 0.90
CA ARG A 175 12.64 -22.06 0.67
C ARG A 175 14.04 -22.13 1.29
N ASN A 176 14.76 -20.99 1.30
CA ASN A 176 16.08 -20.86 1.92
C ASN A 176 16.02 -20.61 3.44
N GLY A 177 14.86 -20.88 4.05
CA GLY A 177 14.59 -20.76 5.47
C GLY A 177 13.72 -19.55 5.82
N ALA A 178 13.01 -19.66 6.95
CA ALA A 178 12.13 -18.61 7.43
C ALA A 178 12.86 -17.27 7.58
N LEU A 179 12.18 -16.18 7.22
CA LEU A 179 12.68 -14.82 7.32
C LEU A 179 11.63 -13.93 7.97
N ARG A 180 11.97 -13.33 9.10
CA ARG A 180 11.11 -12.34 9.75
C ARG A 180 11.33 -10.97 9.12
N LEU A 181 10.23 -10.34 8.73
CA LEU A 181 10.20 -9.03 8.10
C LEU A 181 9.34 -8.08 8.93
N ARG A 182 9.80 -6.84 9.04
CA ARG A 182 8.97 -5.71 9.46
C ARG A 182 8.82 -4.75 8.30
N MET A 183 7.60 -4.34 8.05
CA MET A 183 7.31 -3.38 7.00
C MET A 183 6.51 -2.22 7.59
N ARG A 184 6.87 -1.02 7.16
CA ARG A 184 6.17 0.22 7.47
C ARG A 184 6.05 1.06 6.22
N VAL A 185 4.83 1.41 5.87
CA VAL A 185 4.53 2.33 4.77
C VAL A 185 3.76 3.51 5.35
N GLU A 186 4.33 4.69 5.23
CA GLU A 186 3.72 5.95 5.65
C GLU A 186 3.18 6.69 4.43
N TYR A 187 1.97 7.24 4.56
CA TYR A 187 1.32 8.04 3.54
C TYR A 187 1.08 9.43 4.11
N ALA A 188 1.69 10.44 3.51
CA ALA A 188 1.70 11.80 4.03
C ALA A 188 1.57 12.85 2.93
N ASN A 189 1.47 14.11 3.34
CA ASN A 189 1.48 15.26 2.44
C ASN A 189 0.37 15.21 1.38
N TYR A 190 -0.82 14.79 1.78
CA TYR A 190 -1.99 14.78 0.91
C TYR A 190 -2.32 16.21 0.48
N GLN A 191 -2.28 16.46 -0.82
CA GLN A 191 -2.63 17.74 -1.43
C GLN A 191 -3.70 17.52 -2.49
N LYS A 192 -4.77 18.29 -2.40
CA LYS A 192 -5.85 18.25 -3.38
C LYS A 192 -5.53 19.17 -4.54
N PHE A 193 -5.65 18.66 -5.77
CA PHE A 193 -5.56 19.50 -6.95
C PHE A 193 -6.82 20.34 -7.11
N GLY A 194 -6.65 21.66 -7.25
CA GLY A 194 -7.69 22.52 -7.81
C GLY A 194 -7.79 22.31 -9.33
N SER A 195 -8.93 22.64 -9.93
CA SER A 195 -9.16 22.53 -11.35
C SER A 195 -8.19 23.31 -12.25
N ASP A 196 -7.34 24.17 -11.66
CA ASP A 196 -6.46 25.10 -12.36
C ASP A 196 -4.96 24.88 -12.09
N THR A 197 -4.57 23.85 -11.34
CA THR A 197 -3.16 23.61 -11.05
C THR A 197 -2.56 22.60 -12.02
N VAL A 198 -1.94 23.12 -13.08
CA VAL A 198 -1.08 22.31 -13.96
C VAL A 198 0.29 22.22 -13.30
N ILE A 199 0.62 21.08 -12.67
CA ILE A 199 2.00 20.82 -12.22
C ILE A 199 2.81 20.45 -13.47
N ARG A 200 3.65 21.36 -13.92
CA ARG A 200 4.66 21.08 -14.94
C ARG A 200 5.90 20.55 -14.24
N PHE A 201 6.19 19.28 -14.43
CA PHE A 201 7.49 18.71 -14.10
C PHE A 201 8.45 19.06 -15.26
N ASP A 202 9.67 19.50 -14.91
CA ASP A 202 10.77 19.83 -15.82
C ASP A 202 10.65 21.12 -16.64
N GLN A 203 10.90 22.23 -15.97
CA GLN A 203 11.70 23.31 -16.61
C GLN A 203 13.05 23.34 -15.89
N PRO A 204 14.19 23.17 -16.60
CA PRO A 204 15.47 23.51 -16.04
C PRO A 204 15.47 25.00 -15.66
N PRO A 205 16.19 25.40 -14.61
CA PRO A 205 16.25 26.81 -14.22
C PRO A 205 16.73 27.65 -15.42
N PRO A 206 16.20 28.86 -15.62
CA PRO A 206 16.62 29.74 -16.70
C PRO A 206 18.13 29.99 -16.58
N GLU A 207 18.86 29.78 -17.68
CA GLU A 207 20.28 30.13 -17.76
C GLU A 207 20.45 31.60 -17.41
N GLU A 208 21.17 31.89 -16.33
CA GLU A 208 21.63 33.22 -16.02
C GLU A 208 22.56 33.68 -17.15
N LYS A 209 22.10 34.60 -17.95
CA LYS A 209 22.98 35.35 -18.86
C LYS A 209 23.97 36.13 -18.02
N LYS A 210 25.22 35.68 -17.98
CA LYS A 210 26.32 36.49 -17.44
C LYS A 210 26.51 37.72 -18.32
N PRO A 211 26.82 38.87 -17.70
CA PRO A 211 27.06 40.13 -18.37
C PRO A 211 28.29 40.12 -19.28
#